data_3251cdc5bab56800bc4946d1a19e2f01
#
_entry.id   3251cdc5bab56800bc4946d1a19e2f01
#
_cell.length_a   1.000
_cell.length_b   1.000
_cell.length_c   1.000
_cell.angle_alpha   90.00
_cell.angle_beta   90.00
_cell.angle_gamma   90.00
#
_symmetry.space_group_name_H-M   'P 1'
#
loop_
_entity.id
_entity.type
_entity.pdbx_description
1 polymer ?
#
loop_
_entity_poly.entity_id
_entity_poly.type
_entity_poly.pdbx_seq_one_letter_code
_entity_poly.pdbx_strand_id
1 'polypeptide(L)'
;MLTVDEAFRFGSYVEGSGIKMFWQVMPGYFLYRDKIEVLHDGKAQIIQLPQGVTRQDEIFGEVMVLDGLIELHTTFPPEQTLEVRYQGCAAQGFCYPPQEKRLTSAKMKINPTKW
;
A
#
# COMPACT_ATOMS: atom_id res chain seq x y z
N MET A 1 10.07 -18.58 4.19
CA MET A 1 9.75 -17.14 4.09
C MET A 1 8.77 -16.92 2.95
N LEU A 2 7.79 -16.04 3.16
CA LEU A 2 6.79 -15.76 2.15
C LEU A 2 7.37 -14.92 1.01
N THR A 3 6.79 -15.04 -0.18
CA THR A 3 7.07 -14.08 -1.26
C THR A 3 6.50 -12.72 -0.86
N VAL A 4 6.93 -11.67 -1.56
CA VAL A 4 6.49 -10.31 -1.25
C VAL A 4 4.96 -10.17 -1.35
N ASP A 5 4.35 -10.79 -2.37
CA ASP A 5 2.91 -10.69 -2.55
C ASP A 5 2.12 -11.54 -1.55
N GLU A 6 2.75 -12.57 -1.01
CA GLU A 6 2.14 -13.35 0.07
C GLU A 6 2.24 -12.63 1.41
N ALA A 7 3.38 -12.00 1.67
CA ALA A 7 3.60 -11.28 2.92
C ALA A 7 2.75 -10.02 3.02
N PHE A 8 2.57 -9.31 1.92
CA PHE A 8 1.84 -8.05 1.85
C PHE A 8 0.79 -8.15 0.76
N ARG A 9 -0.38 -8.67 1.12
CA ARG A 9 -1.47 -8.88 0.15
C ARG A 9 -2.15 -7.56 -0.13
N PHE A 10 -1.89 -7.02 -1.31
CA PHE A 10 -2.43 -5.75 -1.74
C PHE A 10 -3.71 -5.97 -2.55
N GLY A 11 -4.71 -5.12 -2.31
CA GLY A 11 -5.91 -5.09 -3.11
C GLY A 11 -6.49 -3.69 -3.19
N SER A 12 -7.41 -3.50 -4.13
CA SER A 12 -8.04 -2.20 -4.34
C SER A 12 -9.40 -2.37 -5.01
N TYR A 13 -10.29 -1.42 -4.75
CA TYR A 13 -11.59 -1.40 -5.40
C TYR A 13 -12.13 0.03 -5.41
N VAL A 14 -13.03 0.30 -6.35
CA VAL A 14 -13.68 1.60 -6.45
C VAL A 14 -14.73 1.71 -5.34
N GLU A 15 -14.71 2.83 -4.63
CA GLU A 15 -15.70 3.13 -3.59
C GLU A 15 -16.08 4.60 -3.73
N GLY A 16 -17.35 4.85 -4.11
CA GLY A 16 -17.82 6.20 -4.36
C GLY A 16 -17.04 6.88 -5.47
N SER A 17 -16.48 8.06 -5.19
CA SER A 17 -15.71 8.83 -6.16
C SER A 17 -14.21 8.56 -6.07
N GLY A 18 -13.82 7.50 -5.39
CA GLY A 18 -12.41 7.21 -5.20
C GLY A 18 -12.08 5.73 -5.24
N ILE A 19 -10.90 5.43 -4.76
CA ILE A 19 -10.40 4.07 -4.67
C ILE A 19 -10.04 3.77 -3.22
N LYS A 20 -10.49 2.63 -2.75
CA LYS A 20 -10.06 2.06 -1.48
C LYS A 20 -8.92 1.10 -1.77
N MET A 21 -7.84 1.22 -1.02
CA MET A 21 -6.68 0.35 -1.12
C MET A 21 -6.45 -0.32 0.22
N PHE A 22 -5.91 -1.52 0.19
CA PHE A 22 -5.58 -2.20 1.43
C PHE A 22 -4.40 -3.12 1.26
N TRP A 23 -3.70 -3.35 2.36
CA TRP A 23 -2.68 -4.39 2.50
C TRP A 23 -3.06 -5.25 3.68
N GLN A 24 -3.08 -6.56 3.45
CA GLN A 24 -3.13 -7.52 4.55
C GLN A 24 -1.71 -7.98 4.79
N VAL A 25 -1.11 -7.48 5.85
CA VAL A 25 0.26 -7.83 6.23
C VAL A 25 0.22 -9.05 7.12
N MET A 26 0.96 -10.08 6.74
CA MET A 26 0.95 -11.34 7.45
C MET A 26 1.73 -11.25 8.77
N PRO A 27 1.37 -12.07 9.77
CA PRO A 27 2.11 -12.07 11.04
C PRO A 27 3.61 -12.25 10.82
N GLY A 28 4.40 -11.48 11.54
CA GLY A 28 5.86 -11.50 11.42
C GLY A 28 6.41 -10.60 10.34
N TYR A 29 5.56 -9.81 9.68
CA TYR A 29 5.96 -8.87 8.63
C TYR A 29 5.43 -7.48 8.95
N PHE A 30 6.00 -6.45 8.33
CA PHE A 30 5.55 -5.08 8.51
C PHE A 30 5.89 -4.24 7.29
N LEU A 31 5.13 -3.15 7.11
CA LEU A 31 5.43 -2.13 6.10
C LEU A 31 6.02 -0.90 6.77
N TYR A 32 6.96 -0.24 6.11
CA TYR A 32 7.45 1.06 6.56
C TYR A 32 6.39 2.11 6.23
N ARG A 33 5.88 2.77 7.27
CA ARG A 33 4.83 3.78 7.09
C ARG A 33 5.24 4.88 6.11
N ASP A 34 6.45 5.38 6.25
CA ASP A 34 6.92 6.50 5.44
C ASP A 34 7.30 6.11 4.01
N LYS A 35 7.28 4.82 3.71
CA LYS A 35 7.54 4.32 2.36
C LYS A 35 6.25 4.04 1.58
N ILE A 36 5.10 4.22 2.18
CA ILE A 36 3.82 4.09 1.49
C ILE A 36 3.51 5.42 0.82
N GLU A 37 3.43 5.39 -0.51
CA GLU A 37 3.17 6.58 -1.31
C GLU A 37 2.11 6.28 -2.36
N VAL A 38 1.26 7.26 -2.63
CA VAL A 38 0.30 7.22 -3.73
C VAL A 38 0.61 8.42 -4.62
N LEU A 39 0.85 8.16 -5.90
CA LEU A 39 1.25 9.20 -6.85
C LEU A 39 0.26 9.25 -7.99
N HIS A 40 -0.06 10.47 -8.44
CA HIS A 40 -0.84 10.74 -9.62
C HIS A 40 -0.03 11.66 -10.52
N ASP A 41 0.31 11.20 -11.71
CA ASP A 41 1.20 11.92 -12.64
C ASP A 41 2.50 12.35 -11.97
N GLY A 42 3.08 11.46 -11.17
CA GLY A 42 4.33 11.72 -10.47
C GLY A 42 4.20 12.60 -9.24
N LYS A 43 2.99 13.07 -8.90
CA LYS A 43 2.76 13.93 -7.74
C LYS A 43 2.22 13.12 -6.58
N ALA A 44 2.87 13.26 -5.43
CA ALA A 44 2.45 12.58 -4.22
C ALA A 44 1.08 13.12 -3.77
N GLN A 45 0.17 12.20 -3.46
CA GLN A 45 -1.13 12.53 -2.92
C GLN A 45 -1.08 12.53 -1.41
N ILE A 46 -1.92 13.35 -0.80
CA ILE A 46 -2.06 13.34 0.66
C ILE A 46 -2.88 12.11 1.03
N ILE A 47 -2.31 11.27 1.88
CA ILE A 47 -2.97 10.06 2.35
C ILE A 47 -2.97 10.03 3.86
N GLN A 48 -3.96 9.34 4.43
CA GLN A 48 -4.04 9.14 5.87
C GLN A 48 -3.79 7.67 6.16
N LEU A 49 -2.80 7.43 6.99
CA LEU A 49 -2.41 6.09 7.42
C LEU A 49 -2.50 6.00 8.94
N PRO A 50 -2.68 4.79 9.48
CA PRO A 50 -2.52 4.62 10.92
C PRO A 50 -1.17 5.11 11.38
N GLN A 51 -1.06 5.49 12.64
CA GLN A 51 0.21 5.95 13.18
C GLN A 51 1.25 4.84 13.18
N GLY A 52 0.84 3.62 13.49
CA GLY A 52 1.75 2.50 13.56
C GLY A 52 2.49 2.46 14.87
N VAL A 53 3.53 1.64 14.90
CA VAL A 53 4.38 1.49 16.08
C VAL A 53 5.82 1.81 15.71
N THR A 54 6.57 2.27 16.69
CA THR A 54 7.99 2.58 16.52
C THR A 54 8.79 1.29 16.53
N ARG A 55 9.75 1.22 15.61
CA ARG A 55 10.70 0.11 15.54
C ARG A 55 12.10 0.65 15.33
N GLN A 56 13.06 0.04 15.98
CA GLN A 56 14.47 0.34 15.74
C GLN A 56 14.95 -0.50 14.57
N ASP A 57 15.29 0.17 13.47
CA ASP A 57 15.72 -0.49 12.25
C ASP A 57 17.23 -0.32 12.08
N GLU A 58 17.91 -1.38 11.65
CA GLU A 58 19.37 -1.34 11.52
C GLU A 58 19.83 -0.40 10.43
N ILE A 59 19.00 -0.19 9.40
CA ILE A 59 19.37 0.63 8.25
C ILE A 59 18.88 2.06 8.41
N PHE A 60 17.62 2.24 8.84
CA PHE A 60 16.97 3.56 8.85
C PHE A 60 16.86 4.17 10.26
N GLY A 61 17.35 3.49 11.28
CA GLY A 61 17.22 3.97 12.65
C GLY A 61 15.80 3.79 13.20
N GLU A 62 15.29 4.79 13.88
CA GLU A 62 13.93 4.72 14.42
C GLU A 62 12.92 5.00 13.31
N VAL A 63 12.01 4.06 13.08
CA VAL A 63 10.99 4.15 12.03
C VAL A 63 9.63 3.78 12.59
N MET A 64 8.59 4.25 11.91
CA MET A 64 7.22 3.82 12.18
C MET A 64 6.86 2.70 11.23
N VAL A 65 6.28 1.63 11.75
CA VAL A 65 5.89 0.48 10.95
C VAL A 65 4.42 0.16 11.14
N LEU A 66 3.83 -0.47 10.12
CA LEU A 66 2.43 -0.86 10.11
C LEU A 66 2.33 -2.37 9.86
N ASP A 67 1.38 -3.01 10.52
CA ASP A 67 1.13 -4.43 10.32
C ASP A 67 -0.39 -4.69 10.30
N GLY A 68 -0.77 -5.95 10.10
CA GLY A 68 -2.17 -6.34 10.04
C GLY A 68 -2.86 -5.80 8.80
N LEU A 69 -4.11 -5.37 8.93
CA LEU A 69 -4.88 -4.79 7.84
C LEU A 69 -4.66 -3.28 7.82
N ILE A 70 -4.12 -2.80 6.73
CA ILE A 70 -3.87 -1.37 6.52
C ILE A 70 -4.77 -0.92 5.38
N GLU A 71 -5.59 0.09 5.63
CA GLU A 71 -6.53 0.61 4.64
C GLU A 71 -6.29 2.08 4.40
N LEU A 72 -6.45 2.51 3.15
CA LEU A 72 -6.47 3.92 2.81
C LEU A 72 -7.44 4.17 1.66
N HIS A 73 -7.98 5.36 1.64
CA HIS A 73 -8.92 5.80 0.62
C HIS A 73 -8.41 7.09 0.00
N THR A 74 -8.45 7.18 -1.33
CA THR A 74 -8.12 8.42 -2.02
C THR A 74 -9.16 8.69 -3.10
N THR A 75 -9.48 9.97 -3.27
CA THR A 75 -10.39 10.41 -4.33
C THR A 75 -9.57 10.92 -5.50
N PHE A 76 -10.03 10.63 -6.72
CA PHE A 76 -9.42 11.19 -7.91
C PHE A 76 -10.37 11.05 -9.10
N PRO A 77 -10.17 11.84 -10.16
CA PRO A 77 -11.05 11.77 -11.33
C PRO A 77 -11.05 10.39 -11.98
N PRO A 78 -12.15 10.01 -12.61
CA PRO A 78 -12.19 8.74 -13.34
C PRO A 78 -11.16 8.71 -14.47
N GLU A 79 -10.78 7.48 -14.86
CA GLU A 79 -9.85 7.22 -15.95
C GLU A 79 -8.44 7.75 -15.72
N GLN A 80 -8.10 8.01 -14.47
CA GLN A 80 -6.74 8.36 -14.08
C GLN A 80 -5.98 7.13 -13.63
N THR A 81 -4.66 7.20 -13.72
CA THR A 81 -3.78 6.14 -13.23
C THR A 81 -3.07 6.59 -11.97
N LEU A 82 -3.11 5.76 -10.96
CA LEU A 82 -2.36 5.99 -9.73
C LEU A 82 -1.22 4.99 -9.64
N GLU A 83 -0.11 5.44 -9.08
CA GLU A 83 0.99 4.56 -8.71
C GLU A 83 1.01 4.45 -7.20
N VAL A 84 1.10 3.22 -6.71
CA VAL A 84 1.17 2.95 -5.27
C VAL A 84 2.50 2.29 -4.99
N ARG A 85 3.27 2.88 -4.09
CA ARG A 85 4.60 2.37 -3.72
C ARG A 85 4.61 2.00 -2.27
N TYR A 86 5.30 0.91 -1.95
CA TYR A 86 5.46 0.48 -0.57
C TYR A 86 6.68 -0.41 -0.43
N GLN A 87 7.13 -0.55 0.79
CA GLN A 87 8.27 -1.42 1.10
C GLN A 87 8.09 -2.00 2.49
N GLY A 88 8.43 -3.26 2.63
CA GLY A 88 8.31 -3.94 3.91
C GLY A 88 9.39 -4.97 4.14
N CYS A 89 9.38 -5.51 5.33
CA CYS A 89 10.37 -6.47 5.79
C CYS A 89 9.73 -7.56 6.63
N ALA A 90 10.47 -8.65 6.79
CA ALA A 90 10.17 -9.64 7.82
C ALA A 90 10.84 -9.20 9.12
N ALA A 91 10.14 -9.39 10.24
CA ALA A 91 10.68 -9.02 11.55
C ALA A 91 11.99 -9.74 11.88
N GLN A 92 12.27 -10.84 11.20
CA GLN A 92 13.51 -11.60 11.37
C GLN A 92 14.72 -10.90 10.77
N GLY A 93 14.55 -9.81 10.03
CA GLY A 93 15.65 -9.04 9.49
C GLY A 93 15.81 -9.06 7.98
N PHE A 94 14.89 -9.68 7.25
CA PHE A 94 14.92 -9.68 5.80
C PHE A 94 14.01 -8.58 5.26
N CYS A 95 14.51 -7.77 4.32
CA CYS A 95 13.70 -6.72 3.68
C CYS A 95 13.53 -7.01 2.20
N TYR A 96 12.30 -6.76 1.72
CA TYR A 96 11.99 -6.90 0.31
C TYR A 96 12.32 -5.62 -0.46
N PRO A 97 12.58 -5.72 -1.76
CA PRO A 97 12.75 -4.52 -2.58
C PRO A 97 11.48 -3.67 -2.57
N PRO A 98 11.59 -2.36 -2.83
CA PRO A 98 10.40 -1.52 -2.99
C PRO A 98 9.47 -2.07 -4.05
N GLN A 99 8.17 -1.98 -3.79
CA GLN A 99 7.12 -2.47 -4.68
C GLN A 99 6.36 -1.30 -5.28
N GLU A 100 5.83 -1.51 -6.48
CA GLU A 100 4.99 -0.54 -7.16
C GLU A 100 3.80 -1.25 -7.79
N LYS A 101 2.60 -0.67 -7.62
CA LYS A 101 1.38 -1.15 -8.25
C LYS A 101 0.75 0.01 -9.01
N ARG A 102 0.11 -0.28 -10.13
CA ARG A 102 -0.61 0.71 -10.93
C ARG A 102 -2.09 0.42 -10.89
N LEU A 103 -2.88 1.46 -10.64
CA LEU A 103 -4.33 1.37 -10.55
C LEU A 103 -4.97 2.33 -11.52
N THR A 104 -5.99 1.87 -12.24
CA THR A 104 -6.76 2.71 -13.15
C THR A 104 -8.23 2.60 -12.79
N SER A 105 -8.86 3.74 -12.45
CA SER A 105 -10.25 3.72 -11.98
C SER A 105 -11.22 3.23 -13.03
N ALA A 106 -11.00 3.55 -14.32
CA ALA A 106 -11.87 3.09 -15.39
C ALA A 106 -11.89 1.57 -15.48
N LYS A 107 -10.72 0.95 -15.40
CA LYS A 107 -10.61 -0.51 -15.43
C LYS A 107 -11.31 -1.15 -14.26
N MET A 108 -11.20 -0.55 -13.09
CA MET A 108 -11.82 -1.07 -11.88
C MET A 108 -13.34 -0.94 -11.93
N LYS A 109 -13.86 0.11 -12.56
CA LYS A 109 -15.30 0.31 -12.72
C LYS A 109 -15.94 -0.71 -13.63
N ILE A 110 -15.24 -1.15 -14.65
CA ILE A 110 -15.78 -2.06 -15.63
C ILE A 110 -16.00 -3.45 -15.06
N ASN A 111 -15.10 -3.89 -14.20
CA ASN A 111 -15.14 -5.24 -13.68
C ASN A 111 -16.50 -5.64 -13.05
N PRO A 112 -17.10 -4.85 -12.16
CA PRO A 112 -18.34 -5.24 -11.51
C PRO A 112 -19.52 -5.34 -12.47
N THR A 113 -19.45 -4.76 -13.66
CA THR A 113 -20.58 -4.71 -14.57
C THR A 113 -20.58 -5.83 -15.60
N LYS A 114 -19.66 -6.74 -15.51
CA LYS A 114 -19.54 -7.82 -16.50
C LYS A 114 -20.39 -9.04 -16.22
N TRP A 115 -21.08 -9.07 -15.10
CA TRP A 115 -21.94 -10.20 -14.73
C TRP A 115 -23.29 -9.79 -14.19
#